data_0ca6fee1849b12456065c8305c66740e
#
_entry.id   0ca6fee1849b12456065c8305c66740e
#
_cell.length_a   1.000
_cell.length_b   1.000
_cell.length_c   1.000
_cell.angle_alpha   90.00
_cell.angle_beta   90.00
_cell.angle_gamma   90.00
#
_symmetry.space_group_name_H-M   'P 1'
#
loop_
_entity.id
_entity.type
_entity.pdbx_description
1 polymer ?
#
loop_
_entity_poly.entity_id
_entity_poly.type
_entity_poly.pdbx_seq_one_letter_code
_entity_poly.pdbx_strand_id
1 'polypeptide(L)'
;MKVKLFLLAIGCSLGTFGAYAQKGVDNGTQYGSGEDSIRCITNISLFIPYAKAGNFKDAAEFWKIVYTECPAATKDIYLYGVRIVDWQLSNEKDATKRAALIEKLMDVYDKRVKYFGADKRYGKDWIVARKAQDYSRLLGEKADYKKMYGWLKEVVTEYGDQTEALAASLYTFASLNMMMNDPNMKEQYIQDYLKISAIFDNQITAAKAANNEKELTALNTFKANVDAAFAGSGAADCETLQKLYGAKVEEHKADLAWLKETLSLLRRTRCQEIEVYFTASAYAYKQEPTAESAVGLGKQAVKKKDYDTAMKFFEEAANLETDALSKADDYYMIALLAFEANSYSKARQYCLKALDSNPNNGAPYLLIGKMYAATAGSIYPDDAVLKRAVYYAAVDKFEKAKQVDSSCAEDANSLINSYRAHFPSTEEIFMHPDLEKGKAITIGGWIGERTTVR
;
A
#
# COMPACT_ATOMS: atom_id res chain seq x y z
N MET A 1 -38.85 65.80 -14.32
CA MET A 1 -38.64 66.81 -15.38
C MET A 1 -37.40 66.45 -16.18
N LYS A 2 -37.61 66.18 -17.45
CA LYS A 2 -36.65 66.08 -18.59
C LYS A 2 -35.57 64.98 -18.58
N VAL A 3 -35.93 63.87 -19.18
CA VAL A 3 -35.12 62.85 -19.82
C VAL A 3 -34.33 63.49 -20.94
N LYS A 4 -33.01 63.24 -21.01
CA LYS A 4 -32.19 63.43 -22.25
C LYS A 4 -31.64 62.07 -22.69
N LEU A 5 -32.23 61.54 -23.77
CA LEU A 5 -31.72 60.47 -24.56
C LEU A 5 -30.40 60.88 -25.21
N PHE A 6 -29.34 60.10 -25.03
CA PHE A 6 -28.13 60.16 -25.87
C PHE A 6 -28.01 58.84 -26.64
N LEU A 7 -28.33 58.91 -27.93
CA LEU A 7 -28.04 57.89 -28.89
C LEU A 7 -26.55 57.98 -29.25
N LEU A 8 -25.76 56.94 -28.87
CA LEU A 8 -24.41 56.73 -29.41
C LEU A 8 -24.50 55.57 -30.41
N ALA A 9 -24.34 55.90 -31.67
CA ALA A 9 -24.15 54.94 -32.75
C ALA A 9 -22.72 54.39 -32.62
N ILE A 10 -22.60 53.10 -32.26
CA ILE A 10 -21.33 52.38 -32.35
C ILE A 10 -21.35 51.63 -33.67
N GLY A 11 -20.45 52.06 -34.57
CA GLY A 11 -20.22 51.40 -35.83
C GLY A 11 -19.69 49.98 -35.65
N CYS A 12 -20.40 49.00 -36.20
CA CYS A 12 -19.94 47.63 -36.38
C CYS A 12 -18.78 47.62 -37.39
N SER A 13 -17.55 47.60 -36.89
CA SER A 13 -16.44 47.10 -37.68
C SER A 13 -16.53 45.57 -37.67
N LEU A 14 -17.04 45.00 -38.75
CA LEU A 14 -16.95 43.57 -39.07
C LEU A 14 -15.49 43.18 -39.28
N GLY A 15 -14.76 42.95 -38.21
CA GLY A 15 -13.52 42.21 -38.25
C GLY A 15 -13.88 40.73 -38.50
N THR A 16 -13.72 40.26 -39.72
CA THR A 16 -13.73 38.83 -40.06
C THR A 16 -12.53 38.16 -39.39
N PHE A 17 -12.66 37.80 -38.10
CA PHE A 17 -11.87 36.74 -37.54
C PHE A 17 -12.33 35.45 -38.25
N GLY A 18 -11.54 34.98 -39.19
CA GLY A 18 -11.67 33.64 -39.71
C GLY A 18 -11.51 32.65 -38.54
N ALA A 19 -12.62 32.36 -37.89
CA ALA A 19 -12.70 31.18 -37.04
C ALA A 19 -12.46 30.00 -37.98
N TYR A 20 -11.30 29.39 -37.90
CA TYR A 20 -11.10 28.04 -38.40
C TYR A 20 -11.98 27.15 -37.54
N ALA A 21 -13.24 27.06 -37.91
CA ALA A 21 -14.19 26.12 -37.36
C ALA A 21 -13.59 24.72 -37.54
N GLN A 22 -13.47 23.95 -36.45
CA GLN A 22 -13.08 22.55 -36.56
C GLN A 22 -14.20 21.84 -37.33
N LYS A 23 -13.92 21.52 -38.57
CA LYS A 23 -14.85 20.81 -39.46
C LYS A 23 -15.31 19.55 -38.70
N GLY A 24 -16.62 19.31 -38.70
CA GLY A 24 -17.23 18.14 -38.08
C GLY A 24 -17.74 18.28 -36.66
N VAL A 25 -17.49 19.40 -35.94
CA VAL A 25 -17.95 19.63 -34.55
C VAL A 25 -19.00 20.74 -34.47
N ASP A 26 -18.97 21.72 -35.38
CA ASP A 26 -19.76 22.96 -35.27
C ASP A 26 -21.26 22.83 -35.50
N ASN A 27 -21.70 21.75 -36.14
CA ASN A 27 -23.11 21.52 -36.42
C ASN A 27 -23.74 20.43 -35.55
N GLY A 28 -23.03 19.98 -34.49
CA GLY A 28 -23.52 18.91 -33.60
C GLY A 28 -23.49 17.52 -34.20
N THR A 29 -22.95 17.33 -35.40
CA THR A 29 -22.80 16.01 -36.02
C THR A 29 -21.42 15.44 -35.80
N GLN A 30 -21.31 14.14 -35.69
CA GLN A 30 -20.06 13.41 -35.44
C GLN A 30 -19.04 13.56 -36.59
N TYR A 31 -19.49 13.72 -37.81
CA TYR A 31 -18.65 13.71 -39.02
C TYR A 31 -18.65 15.04 -39.79
N GLY A 32 -19.38 16.05 -39.33
CA GLY A 32 -19.64 17.25 -40.09
C GLY A 32 -20.85 17.15 -41.03
N SER A 33 -20.93 18.01 -42.05
CA SER A 33 -22.04 18.02 -43.03
C SER A 33 -21.53 18.13 -44.46
N GLY A 34 -22.35 17.64 -45.40
CA GLY A 34 -22.07 17.73 -46.83
C GLY A 34 -20.74 17.05 -47.23
N GLU A 35 -19.91 17.75 -47.98
CA GLU A 35 -18.60 17.26 -48.47
C GLU A 35 -17.63 16.97 -47.37
N ASP A 36 -17.65 17.74 -46.27
CA ASP A 36 -16.81 17.47 -45.10
C ASP A 36 -17.11 16.12 -44.43
N SER A 37 -18.39 15.76 -44.34
CA SER A 37 -18.81 14.45 -43.81
C SER A 37 -18.33 13.31 -44.73
N ILE A 38 -18.46 13.45 -46.03
CA ILE A 38 -17.99 12.45 -47.00
C ILE A 38 -16.47 12.27 -46.88
N ARG A 39 -15.74 13.38 -46.84
CA ARG A 39 -14.27 13.38 -46.68
C ARG A 39 -13.83 12.73 -45.36
N CYS A 40 -14.50 13.04 -44.26
CA CYS A 40 -14.22 12.44 -42.96
C CYS A 40 -14.47 10.92 -43.01
N ILE A 41 -15.65 10.45 -43.42
CA ILE A 41 -16.01 9.04 -43.46
C ILE A 41 -15.08 8.26 -44.38
N THR A 42 -14.76 8.83 -45.56
CA THR A 42 -13.82 8.22 -46.53
C THR A 42 -12.44 8.01 -45.89
N ASN A 43 -11.87 9.03 -45.26
CA ASN A 43 -10.55 8.90 -44.64
C ASN A 43 -10.55 7.97 -43.41
N ILE A 44 -11.65 7.92 -42.64
CA ILE A 44 -11.79 6.94 -41.53
C ILE A 44 -11.79 5.53 -42.09
N SER A 45 -12.56 5.26 -43.18
CA SER A 45 -12.65 3.93 -43.76
C SER A 45 -11.34 3.47 -44.41
N LEU A 46 -10.45 4.38 -44.77
CA LEU A 46 -9.13 4.04 -45.28
C LEU A 46 -8.11 3.84 -44.15
N PHE A 47 -8.02 4.75 -43.17
CA PHE A 47 -6.96 4.65 -42.16
C PHE A 47 -7.14 3.47 -41.20
N ILE A 48 -8.39 3.17 -40.76
CA ILE A 48 -8.63 2.12 -39.77
C ILE A 48 -8.17 0.72 -40.24
N PRO A 49 -8.49 0.25 -41.46
CA PRO A 49 -7.99 -1.04 -41.95
C PRO A 49 -6.46 -1.09 -42.03
N TYR A 50 -5.81 -0.04 -42.55
CA TYR A 50 -4.34 0.03 -42.59
C TYR A 50 -3.73 -0.03 -41.19
N ALA A 51 -4.27 0.74 -40.24
CA ALA A 51 -3.79 0.78 -38.87
C ALA A 51 -4.02 -0.56 -38.14
N LYS A 52 -5.17 -1.22 -38.37
CA LYS A 52 -5.47 -2.57 -37.85
C LYS A 52 -4.49 -3.62 -38.38
N ALA A 53 -4.11 -3.52 -39.66
CA ALA A 53 -3.14 -4.41 -40.28
C ALA A 53 -1.67 -4.10 -39.87
N GLY A 54 -1.42 -3.07 -39.05
CA GLY A 54 -0.07 -2.65 -38.67
C GLY A 54 0.66 -1.85 -39.75
N ASN A 55 0.00 -1.52 -40.85
CA ASN A 55 0.59 -0.68 -41.91
C ASN A 55 0.46 0.79 -41.55
N PHE A 56 1.24 1.22 -40.56
CA PHE A 56 1.20 2.56 -40.02
C PHE A 56 1.70 3.66 -40.96
N LYS A 57 2.55 3.29 -41.94
CA LYS A 57 3.04 4.20 -42.96
C LYS A 57 1.87 4.74 -43.80
N ASP A 58 1.10 3.83 -44.37
CA ASP A 58 -0.02 4.22 -45.24
C ASP A 58 -1.21 4.75 -44.43
N ALA A 59 -1.42 4.25 -43.20
CA ALA A 59 -2.44 4.77 -42.28
C ALA A 59 -2.21 6.24 -41.92
N ALA A 60 -0.96 6.69 -41.77
CA ALA A 60 -0.60 8.02 -41.30
C ALA A 60 -1.12 9.15 -42.19
N GLU A 61 -1.16 8.96 -43.50
CA GLU A 61 -1.64 9.96 -44.46
C GLU A 61 -3.14 10.27 -44.21
N PHE A 62 -3.98 9.22 -44.14
CA PHE A 62 -5.40 9.36 -43.93
C PHE A 62 -5.72 9.75 -42.47
N TRP A 63 -4.96 9.22 -41.50
CA TRP A 63 -5.10 9.58 -40.11
C TRP A 63 -4.88 11.08 -39.85
N LYS A 64 -3.89 11.70 -40.46
CA LYS A 64 -3.60 13.14 -40.34
C LYS A 64 -4.82 13.97 -40.70
N ILE A 65 -5.55 13.59 -41.76
CA ILE A 65 -6.77 14.27 -42.20
C ILE A 65 -7.84 14.19 -41.13
N VAL A 66 -8.20 12.98 -40.71
CA VAL A 66 -9.29 12.79 -39.72
C VAL A 66 -8.93 13.37 -38.34
N TYR A 67 -7.67 13.28 -37.95
CA TYR A 67 -7.18 13.87 -36.71
C TYR A 67 -7.32 15.40 -36.67
N THR A 68 -7.26 16.05 -37.83
CA THR A 68 -7.35 17.49 -37.95
C THR A 68 -8.75 17.97 -38.24
N GLU A 69 -9.45 17.31 -39.15
CA GLU A 69 -10.72 17.79 -39.70
C GLU A 69 -11.96 17.24 -38.96
N CYS A 70 -11.90 16.03 -38.38
CA CYS A 70 -13.04 15.45 -37.67
C CYS A 70 -12.64 14.72 -36.37
N PRO A 71 -12.02 15.43 -35.42
CA PRO A 71 -11.43 14.84 -34.22
C PRO A 71 -12.43 14.17 -33.27
N ALA A 72 -13.72 14.50 -33.35
CA ALA A 72 -14.78 13.90 -32.54
C ALA A 72 -15.44 12.67 -33.20
N ALA A 73 -15.00 12.28 -34.41
CA ALA A 73 -15.69 11.26 -35.19
C ALA A 73 -15.64 9.86 -34.58
N THR A 74 -14.50 9.45 -34.08
CA THR A 74 -14.33 8.13 -33.44
C THR A 74 -13.10 8.10 -32.55
N LYS A 75 -13.17 7.36 -31.42
CA LYS A 75 -12.02 7.16 -30.53
C LYS A 75 -10.87 6.39 -31.20
N ASP A 76 -11.13 5.66 -32.27
CA ASP A 76 -10.11 4.94 -33.02
C ASP A 76 -9.03 5.87 -33.60
N ILE A 77 -9.39 7.13 -33.88
CA ILE A 77 -8.42 8.17 -34.30
C ILE A 77 -7.29 8.27 -33.29
N TYR A 78 -7.58 8.20 -32.01
CA TYR A 78 -6.61 8.33 -30.93
C TYR A 78 -5.96 7.00 -30.54
N LEU A 79 -6.74 5.89 -30.56
CA LEU A 79 -6.19 4.57 -30.28
C LEU A 79 -5.12 4.17 -31.29
N TYR A 80 -5.38 4.38 -32.58
CA TYR A 80 -4.40 4.10 -33.62
C TYR A 80 -3.40 5.27 -33.80
N GLY A 81 -3.81 6.51 -33.48
CA GLY A 81 -2.93 7.66 -33.50
C GLY A 81 -1.70 7.49 -32.61
N VAL A 82 -1.87 6.97 -31.39
CA VAL A 82 -0.76 6.61 -30.49
C VAL A 82 0.18 5.61 -31.19
N ARG A 83 -0.35 4.55 -31.80
CA ARG A 83 0.46 3.53 -32.49
C ARG A 83 1.19 4.07 -33.72
N ILE A 84 0.53 4.95 -34.49
CA ILE A 84 1.12 5.60 -35.67
C ILE A 84 2.29 6.49 -35.25
N VAL A 85 2.10 7.33 -34.22
CA VAL A 85 3.17 8.23 -33.73
C VAL A 85 4.30 7.43 -33.08
N ASP A 86 4.00 6.37 -32.33
CA ASP A 86 5.03 5.49 -31.74
C ASP A 86 5.85 4.77 -32.82
N TRP A 87 5.20 4.34 -33.93
CA TRP A 87 5.88 3.80 -35.11
C TRP A 87 6.78 4.86 -35.77
N GLN A 88 6.31 6.12 -35.92
CA GLN A 88 7.13 7.22 -36.42
C GLN A 88 8.34 7.47 -35.53
N LEU A 89 8.15 7.49 -34.21
CA LEU A 89 9.23 7.64 -33.22
C LEU A 89 10.27 6.52 -33.32
N SER A 90 9.83 5.30 -33.58
CA SER A 90 10.72 4.15 -33.73
C SER A 90 11.59 4.21 -34.98
N ASN A 91 11.16 4.93 -36.03
CA ASN A 91 11.85 5.06 -37.29
C ASN A 91 12.60 6.40 -37.47
N GLU A 92 12.40 7.38 -36.54
CA GLU A 92 13.04 8.67 -36.60
C GLU A 92 14.33 8.69 -35.77
N LYS A 93 15.45 9.15 -36.37
CA LYS A 93 16.76 9.23 -35.71
C LYS A 93 17.15 10.67 -35.33
N ASP A 94 16.57 11.63 -36.00
CA ASP A 94 16.86 13.05 -35.72
C ASP A 94 16.23 13.48 -34.40
N ALA A 95 17.04 14.02 -33.49
CA ALA A 95 16.61 14.40 -32.16
C ALA A 95 15.52 15.48 -32.14
N THR A 96 15.60 16.44 -33.04
CA THR A 96 14.63 17.54 -33.14
C THR A 96 13.26 17.02 -33.61
N LYS A 97 13.29 16.18 -34.65
CA LYS A 97 12.05 15.54 -35.15
C LYS A 97 11.45 14.60 -34.14
N ARG A 98 12.29 13.85 -33.40
CA ARG A 98 11.80 13.00 -32.30
C ARG A 98 11.11 13.83 -31.22
N ALA A 99 11.68 14.97 -30.83
CA ALA A 99 11.06 15.86 -29.86
C ALA A 99 9.66 16.34 -30.34
N ALA A 100 9.57 16.77 -31.62
CA ALA A 100 8.30 17.16 -32.22
C ALA A 100 7.27 16.01 -32.26
N LEU A 101 7.71 14.77 -32.51
CA LEU A 101 6.84 13.59 -32.46
C LEU A 101 6.36 13.27 -31.03
N ILE A 102 7.19 13.48 -30.02
CA ILE A 102 6.80 13.32 -28.61
C ILE A 102 5.71 14.34 -28.26
N GLU A 103 5.88 15.61 -28.61
CA GLU A 103 4.85 16.65 -28.43
C GLU A 103 3.56 16.29 -29.18
N LYS A 104 3.68 15.75 -30.40
CA LYS A 104 2.52 15.25 -31.16
C LYS A 104 1.81 14.12 -30.44
N LEU A 105 2.55 13.18 -29.84
CA LEU A 105 1.96 12.10 -29.06
C LEU A 105 1.19 12.62 -27.84
N MET A 106 1.76 13.61 -27.15
CA MET A 106 1.08 14.26 -26.01
C MET A 106 -0.20 14.97 -26.46
N ASP A 107 -0.19 15.67 -27.62
CA ASP A 107 -1.39 16.28 -28.23
C ASP A 107 -2.47 15.23 -28.60
N VAL A 108 -2.06 14.04 -29.06
CA VAL A 108 -2.99 12.93 -29.31
C VAL A 108 -3.74 12.53 -28.05
N TYR A 109 -3.04 12.42 -26.92
CA TYR A 109 -3.68 12.13 -25.64
C TYR A 109 -4.59 13.28 -25.16
N ASP A 110 -4.15 14.52 -25.25
CA ASP A 110 -4.92 15.70 -24.83
C ASP A 110 -6.23 15.84 -25.62
N LYS A 111 -6.17 15.66 -26.94
CA LYS A 111 -7.38 15.65 -27.77
C LYS A 111 -8.28 14.45 -27.46
N ARG A 112 -7.70 13.27 -27.14
CA ARG A 112 -8.51 12.15 -26.72
C ARG A 112 -9.25 12.45 -25.41
N VAL A 113 -8.61 13.09 -24.43
CA VAL A 113 -9.29 13.56 -23.20
C VAL A 113 -10.40 14.54 -23.56
N LYS A 114 -10.12 15.51 -24.42
CA LYS A 114 -11.10 16.53 -24.85
C LYS A 114 -12.38 15.92 -25.46
N TYR A 115 -12.24 14.95 -26.36
CA TYR A 115 -13.37 14.43 -27.14
C TYR A 115 -13.95 13.13 -26.58
N PHE A 116 -13.19 12.34 -25.85
CA PHE A 116 -13.55 11.01 -25.36
C PHE A 116 -13.18 10.77 -23.89
N GLY A 117 -12.89 11.82 -23.12
CA GLY A 117 -12.56 11.70 -21.70
C GLY A 117 -13.71 11.19 -20.82
N ALA A 118 -14.97 11.32 -21.29
CA ALA A 118 -16.15 10.81 -20.60
C ALA A 118 -16.47 9.33 -20.93
N ASP A 119 -15.59 8.62 -21.65
CA ASP A 119 -15.77 7.18 -21.91
C ASP A 119 -15.79 6.40 -20.58
N LYS A 120 -16.83 5.59 -20.34
CA LYS A 120 -17.04 4.88 -19.07
C LYS A 120 -15.96 3.86 -18.74
N ARG A 121 -15.27 3.31 -19.73
CA ARG A 121 -14.27 2.25 -19.56
C ARG A 121 -12.85 2.75 -19.67
N TYR A 122 -12.62 3.73 -20.51
CA TYR A 122 -11.29 4.27 -20.81
C TYR A 122 -11.34 5.80 -20.79
N GLY A 123 -11.77 6.34 -19.64
CA GLY A 123 -12.01 7.74 -19.40
C GLY A 123 -10.74 8.58 -19.25
N LYS A 124 -10.91 9.79 -18.75
CA LYS A 124 -9.84 10.77 -18.59
C LYS A 124 -8.68 10.21 -17.75
N ASP A 125 -8.97 9.53 -16.65
CA ASP A 125 -7.97 8.93 -15.75
C ASP A 125 -7.12 7.88 -16.47
N TRP A 126 -7.76 6.97 -17.20
CA TRP A 126 -7.09 5.96 -18.00
C TRP A 126 -6.21 6.58 -19.09
N ILE A 127 -6.70 7.61 -19.78
CA ILE A 127 -6.00 8.28 -20.87
C ILE A 127 -4.76 9.03 -20.35
N VAL A 128 -4.91 9.78 -19.24
CA VAL A 128 -3.83 10.54 -18.63
C VAL A 128 -2.76 9.63 -18.04
N ALA A 129 -3.13 8.47 -17.50
CA ALA A 129 -2.16 7.47 -17.05
C ALA A 129 -1.24 7.02 -18.21
N ARG A 130 -1.79 6.70 -19.39
CA ARG A 130 -1.00 6.29 -20.57
C ARG A 130 -0.18 7.44 -21.13
N LYS A 131 -0.72 8.67 -21.13
CA LYS A 131 0.04 9.88 -21.48
C LYS A 131 1.28 10.02 -20.58
N ALA A 132 1.10 9.91 -19.27
CA ALA A 132 2.18 10.03 -18.31
C ALA A 132 3.20 8.89 -18.44
N GLN A 133 2.73 7.66 -18.66
CA GLN A 133 3.58 6.49 -18.90
C GLN A 133 4.47 6.66 -20.14
N ASP A 134 3.88 7.04 -21.26
CA ASP A 134 4.63 7.26 -22.50
C ASP A 134 5.57 8.47 -22.40
N TYR A 135 5.15 9.53 -21.73
CA TYR A 135 5.98 10.71 -21.49
C TYR A 135 7.25 10.33 -20.70
N SER A 136 7.10 9.62 -19.59
CA SER A 136 8.26 9.17 -18.80
C SER A 136 9.12 8.15 -19.54
N ARG A 137 8.51 7.19 -20.26
CA ARG A 137 9.21 6.18 -21.07
C ARG A 137 10.08 6.80 -22.17
N LEU A 138 9.56 7.81 -22.88
CA LEU A 138 10.22 8.41 -24.03
C LEU A 138 11.28 9.42 -23.65
N LEU A 139 11.12 10.12 -22.54
CA LEU A 139 12.03 11.17 -22.08
C LEU A 139 13.02 10.69 -21.01
N GLY A 140 12.67 9.62 -20.26
CA GLY A 140 13.51 9.10 -19.17
C GLY A 140 13.88 10.21 -18.18
N GLU A 141 15.16 10.36 -17.90
CA GLU A 141 15.68 11.39 -16.98
C GLU A 141 15.41 12.83 -17.42
N LYS A 142 15.10 13.05 -18.71
CA LYS A 142 14.73 14.38 -19.26
C LYS A 142 13.25 14.73 -19.09
N ALA A 143 12.45 13.82 -18.49
CA ALA A 143 11.05 14.08 -18.27
C ALA A 143 10.85 15.20 -17.23
N ASP A 144 9.97 16.15 -17.56
CA ASP A 144 9.53 17.14 -16.57
C ASP A 144 8.49 16.49 -15.64
N TYR A 145 8.98 15.95 -14.53
CA TYR A 145 8.15 15.28 -13.54
C TYR A 145 7.16 16.22 -12.84
N LYS A 146 7.45 17.53 -12.79
CA LYS A 146 6.50 18.52 -12.26
C LYS A 146 5.30 18.69 -13.19
N LYS A 147 5.53 18.71 -14.50
CA LYS A 147 4.47 18.72 -15.52
C LYS A 147 3.63 17.44 -15.46
N MET A 148 4.29 16.28 -15.40
CA MET A 148 3.64 14.97 -15.26
C MET A 148 2.81 14.87 -13.98
N TYR A 149 3.35 15.33 -12.86
CA TYR A 149 2.66 15.41 -11.58
C TYR A 149 1.39 16.26 -11.67
N GLY A 150 1.45 17.40 -12.35
CA GLY A 150 0.28 18.29 -12.55
C GLY A 150 -0.89 17.56 -13.23
N TRP A 151 -0.62 16.82 -14.32
CA TRP A 151 -1.64 16.06 -15.03
C TRP A 151 -2.28 14.99 -14.14
N LEU A 152 -1.46 14.24 -13.40
CA LEU A 152 -1.91 13.14 -12.56
C LEU A 152 -2.61 13.64 -11.31
N LYS A 153 -2.16 14.76 -10.72
CA LYS A 153 -2.82 15.40 -9.56
C LYS A 153 -4.26 15.77 -9.86
N GLU A 154 -4.52 16.33 -11.04
CA GLU A 154 -5.87 16.68 -11.49
C GLU A 154 -6.77 15.45 -11.49
N VAL A 155 -6.31 14.36 -12.10
CA VAL A 155 -7.04 13.09 -12.20
C VAL A 155 -7.27 12.45 -10.82
N VAL A 156 -6.23 12.34 -9.99
CA VAL A 156 -6.33 11.77 -8.64
C VAL A 156 -7.28 12.59 -7.75
N THR A 157 -7.36 13.91 -7.98
CA THR A 157 -8.27 14.77 -7.23
C THR A 157 -9.73 14.61 -7.70
N GLU A 158 -9.95 14.47 -9.00
CA GLU A 158 -11.27 14.34 -9.61
C GLU A 158 -11.89 12.97 -9.32
N TYR A 159 -11.11 11.89 -9.40
CA TYR A 159 -11.62 10.51 -9.32
C TYR A 159 -11.53 9.90 -7.92
N GLY A 160 -10.68 10.41 -7.04
CA GLY A 160 -10.53 9.90 -5.66
C GLY A 160 -10.30 8.40 -5.63
N ASP A 161 -11.13 7.66 -4.88
CA ASP A 161 -11.05 6.20 -4.76
C ASP A 161 -11.33 5.43 -6.06
N GLN A 162 -11.84 6.10 -7.10
CA GLN A 162 -12.06 5.50 -8.41
C GLN A 162 -10.90 5.75 -9.39
N THR A 163 -9.83 6.38 -8.93
CA THR A 163 -8.65 6.65 -9.76
C THR A 163 -8.08 5.34 -10.34
N GLU A 164 -7.81 5.32 -11.63
CA GLU A 164 -7.18 4.17 -12.28
C GLU A 164 -5.82 3.84 -11.65
N ALA A 165 -5.57 2.56 -11.36
CA ALA A 165 -4.42 2.11 -10.55
C ALA A 165 -3.05 2.56 -11.11
N LEU A 166 -2.90 2.56 -12.44
CA LEU A 166 -1.67 3.07 -13.06
C LEU A 166 -1.53 4.59 -12.89
N ALA A 167 -2.64 5.36 -12.96
CA ALA A 167 -2.61 6.80 -12.72
C ALA A 167 -2.17 7.11 -11.27
N ALA A 168 -2.73 6.39 -10.30
CA ALA A 168 -2.37 6.50 -8.89
C ALA A 168 -0.88 6.17 -8.66
N SER A 169 -0.40 5.07 -9.25
CA SER A 169 1.01 4.67 -9.15
C SER A 169 1.97 5.67 -9.80
N LEU A 170 1.64 6.18 -10.99
CA LEU A 170 2.46 7.18 -11.70
C LEU A 170 2.45 8.55 -10.99
N TYR A 171 1.39 8.88 -10.26
CA TYR A 171 1.35 10.09 -9.44
C TYR A 171 2.40 10.06 -8.34
N THR A 172 2.48 8.95 -7.58
CA THR A 172 3.53 8.79 -6.57
C THR A 172 4.93 8.72 -7.19
N PHE A 173 5.07 8.10 -8.36
CA PHE A 173 6.34 8.07 -9.09
C PHE A 173 6.80 9.46 -9.51
N ALA A 174 5.90 10.30 -10.02
CA ALA A 174 6.24 11.70 -10.37
C ALA A 174 6.63 12.50 -9.13
N SER A 175 5.88 12.35 -8.02
CA SER A 175 6.17 12.99 -6.74
C SER A 175 7.52 12.55 -6.15
N LEU A 176 7.86 11.26 -6.23
CA LEU A 176 9.17 10.72 -5.85
C LEU A 176 10.31 11.39 -6.64
N ASN A 177 10.17 11.47 -7.96
CA ASN A 177 11.20 12.09 -8.79
C ASN A 177 11.34 13.61 -8.52
N MET A 178 10.25 14.29 -8.19
CA MET A 178 10.31 15.69 -7.75
C MET A 178 11.11 15.81 -6.44
N MET A 179 10.86 14.93 -5.46
CA MET A 179 11.59 14.89 -4.19
C MET A 179 13.07 14.56 -4.40
N MET A 180 13.39 13.61 -5.28
CA MET A 180 14.79 13.26 -5.58
C MET A 180 15.56 14.44 -6.21
N ASN A 181 14.89 15.31 -6.95
CA ASN A 181 15.49 16.51 -7.54
C ASN A 181 15.47 17.72 -6.58
N ASP A 182 14.52 17.78 -5.65
CA ASP A 182 14.39 18.81 -4.62
C ASP A 182 13.99 18.21 -3.28
N PRO A 183 14.95 18.05 -2.35
CA PRO A 183 14.67 17.47 -1.01
C PRO A 183 13.61 18.23 -0.19
N ASN A 184 13.32 19.50 -0.51
CA ASN A 184 12.25 20.25 0.16
C ASN A 184 10.86 19.69 -0.17
N MET A 185 10.74 18.89 -1.23
CA MET A 185 9.50 18.21 -1.62
C MET A 185 9.23 16.91 -0.80
N LYS A 186 10.09 16.56 0.17
CA LYS A 186 9.98 15.32 0.94
C LYS A 186 8.62 15.19 1.65
N GLU A 187 8.17 16.24 2.29
CA GLU A 187 6.85 16.26 2.94
C GLU A 187 5.70 16.06 1.94
N GLN A 188 5.75 16.75 0.80
CA GLN A 188 4.74 16.58 -0.26
C GLN A 188 4.70 15.13 -0.75
N TYR A 189 5.85 14.51 -0.96
CA TYR A 189 5.92 13.10 -1.38
C TYR A 189 5.31 12.16 -0.33
N ILE A 190 5.56 12.40 0.97
CA ILE A 190 4.95 11.61 2.06
C ILE A 190 3.42 11.75 2.00
N GLN A 191 2.88 12.96 1.84
CA GLN A 191 1.43 13.19 1.77
C GLN A 191 0.82 12.53 0.51
N ASP A 192 1.50 12.62 -0.62
CA ASP A 192 1.07 11.97 -1.87
C ASP A 192 1.05 10.44 -1.72
N TYR A 193 2.08 9.87 -1.09
CA TYR A 193 2.11 8.44 -0.77
C TYR A 193 0.95 8.02 0.13
N LEU A 194 0.69 8.76 1.20
CA LEU A 194 -0.42 8.47 2.13
C LEU A 194 -1.77 8.48 1.41
N LYS A 195 -2.01 9.51 0.60
CA LYS A 195 -3.22 9.64 -0.20
C LYS A 195 -3.42 8.43 -1.13
N ILE A 196 -2.39 8.06 -1.87
CA ILE A 196 -2.48 6.95 -2.83
C ILE A 196 -2.56 5.60 -2.12
N SER A 197 -1.85 5.43 -1.01
CA SER A 197 -1.96 4.22 -0.19
C SER A 197 -3.39 4.01 0.32
N ALA A 198 -4.06 5.08 0.78
CA ALA A 198 -5.46 5.02 1.20
C ALA A 198 -6.41 4.67 0.03
N ILE A 199 -6.20 5.26 -1.16
CA ILE A 199 -6.96 4.92 -2.37
C ILE A 199 -6.83 3.42 -2.68
N PHE A 200 -5.61 2.87 -2.68
CA PHE A 200 -5.40 1.43 -2.92
C PHE A 200 -6.06 0.56 -1.83
N ASP A 201 -5.98 0.93 -0.56
CA ASP A 201 -6.61 0.18 0.53
C ASP A 201 -8.14 0.12 0.35
N ASN A 202 -8.77 1.24 -0.03
CA ASN A 202 -10.21 1.31 -0.32
C ASN A 202 -10.59 0.46 -1.55
N GLN A 203 -9.82 0.55 -2.63
CA GLN A 203 -10.04 -0.25 -3.84
C GLN A 203 -9.86 -1.75 -3.57
N ILE A 204 -8.83 -2.15 -2.82
CA ILE A 204 -8.58 -3.55 -2.41
C ILE A 204 -9.76 -4.07 -1.57
N THR A 205 -10.26 -3.27 -0.64
CA THR A 205 -11.42 -3.61 0.17
C THR A 205 -12.67 -3.82 -0.70
N ALA A 206 -12.92 -2.92 -1.65
CA ALA A 206 -14.03 -3.05 -2.59
C ALA A 206 -13.88 -4.27 -3.50
N ALA A 207 -12.68 -4.55 -4.02
CA ALA A 207 -12.42 -5.72 -4.88
C ALA A 207 -12.61 -7.04 -4.11
N LYS A 208 -12.20 -7.11 -2.83
CA LYS A 208 -12.47 -8.25 -1.94
C LYS A 208 -13.96 -8.45 -1.74
N ALA A 209 -14.71 -7.41 -1.42
CA ALA A 209 -16.16 -7.47 -1.23
C ALA A 209 -16.90 -7.92 -2.50
N ALA A 210 -16.38 -7.57 -3.68
CA ALA A 210 -16.92 -7.97 -4.98
C ALA A 210 -16.44 -9.36 -5.46
N ASN A 211 -15.57 -10.04 -4.72
CA ASN A 211 -14.88 -11.29 -5.10
C ASN A 211 -14.17 -11.18 -6.48
N ASN A 212 -13.57 -10.02 -6.78
CA ASN A 212 -12.87 -9.76 -8.04
C ASN A 212 -11.37 -10.06 -7.91
N GLU A 213 -10.99 -11.34 -7.96
CA GLU A 213 -9.61 -11.82 -7.78
C GLU A 213 -8.61 -11.20 -8.77
N LYS A 214 -9.04 -10.96 -10.01
CA LYS A 214 -8.17 -10.37 -11.04
C LYS A 214 -7.80 -8.93 -10.68
N GLU A 215 -8.77 -8.14 -10.27
CA GLU A 215 -8.57 -6.76 -9.85
C GLU A 215 -7.77 -6.70 -8.56
N LEU A 216 -8.10 -7.56 -7.59
CA LEU A 216 -7.38 -7.69 -6.32
C LEU A 216 -5.88 -7.96 -6.54
N THR A 217 -5.54 -8.89 -7.44
CA THR A 217 -4.15 -9.22 -7.78
C THR A 217 -3.43 -8.01 -8.38
N ALA A 218 -4.07 -7.31 -9.31
CA ALA A 218 -3.50 -6.12 -9.94
C ALA A 218 -3.28 -4.99 -8.92
N LEU A 219 -4.28 -4.68 -8.09
CA LEU A 219 -4.19 -3.64 -7.06
C LEU A 219 -3.10 -3.93 -6.04
N ASN A 220 -3.00 -5.17 -5.55
CA ASN A 220 -1.93 -5.58 -4.64
C ASN A 220 -0.54 -5.40 -5.27
N THR A 221 -0.39 -5.68 -6.57
CA THR A 221 0.88 -5.48 -7.29
C THR A 221 1.24 -4.00 -7.37
N PHE A 222 0.29 -3.12 -7.75
CA PHE A 222 0.54 -1.69 -7.79
C PHE A 222 0.87 -1.13 -6.40
N LYS A 223 0.11 -1.51 -5.39
CA LYS A 223 0.34 -1.08 -4.01
C LYS A 223 1.71 -1.51 -3.51
N ALA A 224 2.09 -2.78 -3.72
CA ALA A 224 3.41 -3.28 -3.31
C ALA A 224 4.56 -2.49 -3.96
N ASN A 225 4.43 -2.12 -5.24
CA ASN A 225 5.44 -1.30 -5.92
C ASN A 225 5.52 0.12 -5.33
N VAL A 226 4.39 0.75 -5.03
CA VAL A 226 4.34 2.08 -4.40
C VAL A 226 4.93 2.03 -2.98
N ASP A 227 4.58 1.02 -2.20
CA ASP A 227 5.10 0.84 -0.83
C ASP A 227 6.62 0.57 -0.84
N ALA A 228 7.12 -0.25 -1.78
CA ALA A 228 8.55 -0.52 -1.94
C ALA A 228 9.32 0.73 -2.36
N ALA A 229 8.79 1.52 -3.29
CA ALA A 229 9.39 2.79 -3.71
C ALA A 229 9.46 3.79 -2.55
N PHE A 230 8.41 3.88 -1.73
CA PHE A 230 8.38 4.73 -0.55
C PHE A 230 9.40 4.28 0.50
N ALA A 231 9.46 3.00 0.81
CA ALA A 231 10.42 2.44 1.77
C ALA A 231 11.89 2.67 1.33
N GLY A 232 12.17 2.57 0.03
CA GLY A 232 13.51 2.79 -0.55
C GLY A 232 13.90 4.25 -0.76
N SER A 233 12.97 5.19 -0.61
CA SER A 233 13.17 6.59 -0.99
C SER A 233 14.01 7.43 -0.01
N GLY A 234 14.23 6.94 1.22
CA GLY A 234 14.78 7.72 2.33
C GLY A 234 13.81 8.79 2.90
N ALA A 235 12.58 8.86 2.42
CA ALA A 235 11.54 9.69 3.02
C ALA A 235 10.90 9.02 4.25
N ALA A 236 11.00 7.69 4.33
CA ALA A 236 10.36 6.85 5.35
C ALA A 236 11.25 6.55 6.57
N ASP A 237 12.46 7.12 6.66
CA ASP A 237 13.32 6.89 7.82
C ASP A 237 12.77 7.57 9.09
N CYS A 238 12.97 6.92 10.24
CA CYS A 238 12.37 7.34 11.50
C CYS A 238 12.90 8.69 12.00
N GLU A 239 14.15 9.03 11.70
CA GLU A 239 14.73 10.32 12.07
C GLU A 239 14.07 11.47 11.30
N THR A 240 13.87 11.27 9.99
CA THR A 240 13.16 12.23 9.13
C THR A 240 11.72 12.40 9.60
N LEU A 241 11.00 11.30 9.86
CA LEU A 241 9.61 11.37 10.33
C LEU A 241 9.50 12.04 11.70
N GLN A 242 10.43 11.77 12.62
CA GLN A 242 10.51 12.47 13.90
C GLN A 242 10.69 13.98 13.72
N LYS A 243 11.58 14.41 12.80
CA LYS A 243 11.80 15.84 12.54
C LYS A 243 10.60 16.54 11.92
N LEU A 244 9.98 15.90 10.92
CA LEU A 244 8.86 16.48 10.17
C LEU A 244 7.57 16.54 11.00
N TYR A 245 7.26 15.49 11.73
CA TYR A 245 5.99 15.35 12.46
C TYR A 245 6.10 15.77 13.92
N GLY A 246 7.31 15.66 14.54
CA GLY A 246 7.52 16.02 15.94
C GLY A 246 7.26 17.50 16.23
N ALA A 247 7.61 18.40 15.30
CA ALA A 247 7.30 19.83 15.42
C ALA A 247 5.79 20.13 15.26
N LYS A 248 5.07 19.31 14.49
CA LYS A 248 3.67 19.53 14.12
C LYS A 248 2.66 18.89 15.06
N VAL A 249 3.06 17.87 15.83
CA VAL A 249 2.13 17.09 16.66
C VAL A 249 1.42 17.96 17.71
N GLU A 250 2.09 18.98 18.25
CA GLU A 250 1.48 19.92 19.17
C GLU A 250 0.47 20.85 18.51
N GLU A 251 0.74 21.29 17.28
CA GLU A 251 -0.15 22.14 16.49
C GLU A 251 -1.44 21.39 16.12
N HIS A 252 -1.31 20.08 15.84
CA HIS A 252 -2.41 19.20 15.42
C HIS A 252 -3.01 18.34 16.55
N LYS A 253 -2.71 18.64 17.83
CA LYS A 253 -3.18 17.83 18.98
C LYS A 253 -4.70 17.71 19.11
N ALA A 254 -5.47 18.61 18.51
CA ALA A 254 -6.93 18.57 18.47
C ALA A 254 -7.48 18.04 17.14
N ASP A 255 -6.63 17.76 16.17
CA ASP A 255 -7.00 17.22 14.84
C ASP A 255 -6.87 15.70 14.84
N LEU A 256 -7.98 15.02 15.19
CA LEU A 256 -8.02 13.56 15.28
C LEU A 256 -7.70 12.88 13.94
N ALA A 257 -8.11 13.47 12.82
CA ALA A 257 -7.85 12.90 11.49
C ALA A 257 -6.35 12.91 11.20
N TRP A 258 -5.66 14.03 11.40
CA TRP A 258 -4.23 14.16 11.25
C TRP A 258 -3.45 13.20 12.19
N LEU A 259 -3.90 13.06 13.44
CA LEU A 259 -3.28 12.15 14.41
C LEU A 259 -3.40 10.69 13.93
N LYS A 260 -4.57 10.25 13.47
CA LYS A 260 -4.80 8.90 12.95
C LYS A 260 -3.94 8.62 11.70
N GLU A 261 -3.84 9.58 10.77
CA GLU A 261 -2.98 9.46 9.59
C GLU A 261 -1.50 9.36 9.97
N THR A 262 -1.04 10.19 10.90
CA THR A 262 0.33 10.16 11.41
C THR A 262 0.65 8.82 12.07
N LEU A 263 -0.22 8.30 12.92
CA LEU A 263 -0.03 6.98 13.55
C LEU A 263 0.03 5.86 12.51
N SER A 264 -0.88 5.89 11.53
CA SER A 264 -0.89 4.92 10.44
C SER A 264 0.41 4.96 9.61
N LEU A 265 0.92 6.16 9.28
CA LEU A 265 2.20 6.33 8.61
C LEU A 265 3.34 5.70 9.44
N LEU A 266 3.44 6.07 10.71
CA LEU A 266 4.53 5.61 11.58
C LEU A 266 4.50 4.09 11.80
N ARG A 267 3.31 3.48 11.83
CA ARG A 267 3.15 2.03 11.85
C ARG A 267 3.63 1.39 10.55
N ARG A 268 3.20 1.88 9.38
CA ARG A 268 3.59 1.36 8.05
C ARG A 268 5.10 1.45 7.82
N THR A 269 5.74 2.49 8.34
CA THR A 269 7.19 2.70 8.23
C THR A 269 7.99 2.03 9.34
N ARG A 270 7.33 1.31 10.26
CA ARG A 270 7.93 0.66 11.45
C ARG A 270 8.64 1.64 12.39
N CYS A 271 8.18 2.90 12.42
CA CYS A 271 8.71 3.96 13.27
C CYS A 271 7.89 4.17 14.55
N GLN A 272 7.43 3.09 15.16
CA GLN A 272 6.58 3.13 16.36
C GLN A 272 7.37 3.33 17.68
N GLU A 273 8.69 3.51 17.62
CA GLU A 273 9.55 3.73 18.79
C GLU A 273 10.01 5.18 18.93
N ILE A 274 9.58 6.08 18.04
CA ILE A 274 9.95 7.49 18.07
C ILE A 274 8.96 8.30 18.91
N GLU A 275 9.41 9.47 19.42
CA GLU A 275 8.64 10.28 20.38
C GLU A 275 7.31 10.79 19.79
N VAL A 276 7.30 11.17 18.51
CA VAL A 276 6.08 11.64 17.86
C VAL A 276 4.97 10.58 17.83
N TYR A 277 5.34 9.27 17.73
CA TYR A 277 4.37 8.19 17.79
C TYR A 277 3.66 8.15 19.15
N PHE A 278 4.42 8.26 20.25
CA PHE A 278 3.87 8.25 21.59
C PHE A 278 3.00 9.49 21.88
N THR A 279 3.48 10.67 21.46
CA THR A 279 2.75 11.92 21.66
C THR A 279 1.43 11.95 20.85
N ALA A 280 1.48 11.53 19.58
CA ALA A 280 0.30 11.43 18.74
C ALA A 280 -0.70 10.39 19.29
N SER A 281 -0.21 9.24 19.80
CA SER A 281 -1.03 8.23 20.45
C SER A 281 -1.76 8.79 21.68
N ALA A 282 -1.07 9.54 22.51
CA ALA A 282 -1.64 10.13 23.71
C ALA A 282 -2.76 11.15 23.38
N TYR A 283 -2.54 11.99 22.36
CA TYR A 283 -3.56 12.95 21.92
C TYR A 283 -4.74 12.27 21.23
N ALA A 284 -4.49 11.27 20.38
CA ALA A 284 -5.55 10.52 19.71
C ALA A 284 -6.40 9.75 20.72
N TYR A 285 -5.78 9.03 21.64
CA TYR A 285 -6.45 8.24 22.67
C TYR A 285 -7.34 9.10 23.57
N LYS A 286 -6.90 10.30 23.94
CA LYS A 286 -7.70 11.22 24.76
C LYS A 286 -8.99 11.68 24.07
N GLN A 287 -8.99 11.77 22.74
CA GLN A 287 -10.16 12.18 21.96
C GLN A 287 -11.06 10.98 21.63
N GLU A 288 -10.46 9.89 21.15
CA GLU A 288 -11.15 8.66 20.76
C GLU A 288 -10.19 7.48 20.95
N PRO A 289 -10.38 6.65 22.00
CA PRO A 289 -9.57 5.43 22.17
C PRO A 289 -9.71 4.48 20.97
N THR A 290 -8.59 4.11 20.38
CA THR A 290 -8.49 3.14 19.30
C THR A 290 -7.42 2.12 19.62
N ALA A 291 -7.45 0.93 18.98
CA ALA A 291 -6.41 -0.09 19.16
C ALA A 291 -5.00 0.50 18.90
N GLU A 292 -4.82 1.24 17.81
CA GLU A 292 -3.54 1.87 17.44
C GLU A 292 -3.05 2.85 18.52
N SER A 293 -3.92 3.72 19.02
CA SER A 293 -3.53 4.69 20.06
C SER A 293 -3.24 4.02 21.41
N ALA A 294 -3.96 2.95 21.75
CA ALA A 294 -3.68 2.15 22.95
C ALA A 294 -2.32 1.41 22.83
N VAL A 295 -2.01 0.81 21.66
CA VAL A 295 -0.68 0.23 21.38
C VAL A 295 0.43 1.26 21.61
N GLY A 296 0.26 2.49 21.13
CA GLY A 296 1.26 3.54 21.31
C GLY A 296 1.51 3.89 22.79
N LEU A 297 0.45 3.97 23.58
CA LEU A 297 0.56 4.18 25.03
C LEU A 297 1.20 2.98 25.73
N GLY A 298 0.85 1.75 25.32
CA GLY A 298 1.49 0.53 25.80
C GLY A 298 2.99 0.52 25.55
N LYS A 299 3.41 0.84 24.32
CA LYS A 299 4.85 0.95 23.96
C LYS A 299 5.56 2.07 24.73
N GLN A 300 4.91 3.23 24.92
CA GLN A 300 5.47 4.30 25.74
C GLN A 300 5.69 3.83 27.19
N ALA A 301 4.74 3.09 27.77
CA ALA A 301 4.85 2.53 29.11
C ALA A 301 6.00 1.50 29.20
N VAL A 302 6.17 0.64 28.19
CA VAL A 302 7.34 -0.28 28.10
C VAL A 302 8.64 0.50 28.12
N LYS A 303 8.76 1.57 27.33
CA LYS A 303 9.95 2.44 27.30
C LYS A 303 10.26 3.05 28.67
N LYS A 304 9.21 3.37 29.46
CA LYS A 304 9.31 3.85 30.84
C LYS A 304 9.50 2.73 31.87
N LYS A 305 9.52 1.47 31.44
CA LYS A 305 9.55 0.27 32.30
C LYS A 305 8.36 0.12 33.24
N ASP A 306 7.23 0.76 32.91
CA ASP A 306 5.95 0.60 33.61
C ASP A 306 5.16 -0.54 32.93
N TYR A 307 5.55 -1.76 33.28
CA TYR A 307 5.03 -2.97 32.63
C TYR A 307 3.54 -3.23 32.96
N ASP A 308 3.10 -2.84 34.16
CA ASP A 308 1.70 -2.99 34.53
C ASP A 308 0.78 -2.10 33.71
N THR A 309 1.17 -0.85 33.53
CA THR A 309 0.45 0.09 32.63
C THR A 309 0.54 -0.36 31.19
N ALA A 310 1.70 -0.86 30.73
CA ALA A 310 1.87 -1.38 29.38
C ALA A 310 0.89 -2.55 29.09
N MET A 311 0.82 -3.54 29.99
CA MET A 311 -0.09 -4.67 29.85
C MET A 311 -1.56 -4.26 29.80
N LYS A 312 -1.98 -3.25 30.55
CA LYS A 312 -3.35 -2.71 30.51
C LYS A 312 -3.67 -2.12 29.16
N PHE A 313 -2.78 -1.29 28.60
CA PHE A 313 -2.99 -0.68 27.31
C PHE A 313 -2.97 -1.67 26.15
N PHE A 314 -2.10 -2.69 26.18
CA PHE A 314 -2.15 -3.77 25.19
C PHE A 314 -3.40 -4.64 25.31
N GLU A 315 -3.93 -4.86 26.52
CA GLU A 315 -5.19 -5.58 26.69
C GLU A 315 -6.36 -4.75 26.14
N GLU A 316 -6.37 -3.46 26.36
CA GLU A 316 -7.35 -2.54 25.79
C GLU A 316 -7.24 -2.51 24.25
N ALA A 317 -6.02 -2.43 23.71
CA ALA A 317 -5.78 -2.52 22.27
C ALA A 317 -6.36 -3.79 21.68
N ALA A 318 -6.06 -4.96 22.27
CA ALA A 318 -6.61 -6.24 21.83
C ALA A 318 -8.14 -6.31 21.90
N ASN A 319 -8.77 -5.64 22.86
CA ASN A 319 -10.23 -5.58 22.97
C ASN A 319 -10.88 -4.67 21.94
N LEU A 320 -10.20 -3.61 21.53
CA LEU A 320 -10.64 -2.68 20.47
C LEU A 320 -10.31 -3.16 19.06
N GLU A 321 -9.36 -4.11 18.93
CA GLU A 321 -8.87 -4.59 17.65
C GLU A 321 -9.87 -5.52 16.96
N THR A 322 -10.11 -5.29 15.68
CA THR A 322 -10.99 -6.08 14.83
C THR A 322 -10.21 -7.05 13.92
N ASP A 323 -8.95 -6.74 13.62
CA ASP A 323 -8.07 -7.63 12.87
C ASP A 323 -7.48 -8.71 13.78
N ALA A 324 -7.73 -9.97 13.44
CA ALA A 324 -7.32 -11.09 14.27
C ALA A 324 -5.80 -11.22 14.43
N LEU A 325 -5.03 -10.82 13.40
CA LEU A 325 -3.56 -10.89 13.45
C LEU A 325 -3.00 -9.81 14.39
N SER A 326 -3.46 -8.58 14.26
CA SER A 326 -3.09 -7.47 15.15
C SER A 326 -3.47 -7.76 16.60
N LYS A 327 -4.66 -8.32 16.81
CA LYS A 327 -5.13 -8.77 18.14
C LYS A 327 -4.23 -9.85 18.75
N ALA A 328 -3.77 -10.79 17.95
CA ALA A 328 -2.83 -11.81 18.38
C ALA A 328 -1.49 -11.20 18.81
N ASP A 329 -1.00 -10.21 18.07
CA ASP A 329 0.24 -9.51 18.38
C ASP A 329 0.13 -8.74 19.71
N ASP A 330 -0.98 -8.08 19.98
CA ASP A 330 -1.21 -7.35 21.23
C ASP A 330 -1.21 -8.32 22.44
N TYR A 331 -1.89 -9.46 22.33
CA TYR A 331 -1.86 -10.48 23.39
C TYR A 331 -0.45 -11.06 23.57
N TYR A 332 0.31 -11.25 22.48
CA TYR A 332 1.67 -11.75 22.56
C TYR A 332 2.61 -10.75 23.24
N MET A 333 2.41 -9.44 23.03
CA MET A 333 3.15 -8.40 23.75
C MET A 333 2.93 -8.50 25.26
N ILE A 334 1.69 -8.72 25.71
CA ILE A 334 1.39 -8.94 27.13
C ILE A 334 2.10 -10.21 27.65
N ALA A 335 2.09 -11.28 26.85
CA ALA A 335 2.76 -12.53 27.22
C ALA A 335 4.27 -12.33 27.42
N LEU A 336 4.93 -11.56 26.55
CA LEU A 336 6.35 -11.21 26.69
C LEU A 336 6.62 -10.42 27.97
N LEU A 337 5.80 -9.40 28.25
CA LEU A 337 5.96 -8.58 29.47
C LEU A 337 5.74 -9.41 30.74
N ALA A 338 4.75 -10.29 30.74
CA ALA A 338 4.49 -11.21 31.86
C ALA A 338 5.61 -12.24 32.02
N PHE A 339 6.25 -12.68 30.93
CA PHE A 339 7.41 -13.56 30.95
C PHE A 339 8.63 -12.87 31.59
N GLU A 340 8.94 -11.65 31.18
CA GLU A 340 10.02 -10.84 31.73
C GLU A 340 9.81 -10.58 33.25
N ALA A 341 8.56 -10.45 33.68
CA ALA A 341 8.20 -10.34 35.09
C ALA A 341 8.16 -11.70 35.84
N ASN A 342 8.61 -12.80 35.22
CA ASN A 342 8.54 -14.18 35.74
C ASN A 342 7.12 -14.64 36.11
N SER A 343 6.07 -13.98 35.59
CA SER A 343 4.68 -14.34 35.79
C SER A 343 4.23 -15.39 34.77
N TYR A 344 4.87 -16.55 34.79
CA TYR A 344 4.76 -17.57 33.73
C TYR A 344 3.33 -18.08 33.48
N SER A 345 2.53 -18.25 34.53
CA SER A 345 1.10 -18.65 34.38
C SER A 345 0.31 -17.60 33.58
N LYS A 346 0.52 -16.31 33.90
CA LYS A 346 -0.10 -15.19 33.16
C LYS A 346 0.42 -15.11 31.73
N ALA A 347 1.73 -15.25 31.53
CA ALA A 347 2.35 -15.25 30.22
C ALA A 347 1.77 -16.36 29.33
N ARG A 348 1.64 -17.59 29.84
CA ARG A 348 0.99 -18.70 29.11
C ARG A 348 -0.45 -18.40 28.75
N GLN A 349 -1.24 -17.82 29.66
CA GLN A 349 -2.63 -17.46 29.39
C GLN A 349 -2.73 -16.52 28.20
N TYR A 350 -1.84 -15.51 28.11
CA TYR A 350 -1.85 -14.57 26.98
C TYR A 350 -1.26 -15.17 25.70
N CYS A 351 -0.30 -16.09 25.79
CA CYS A 351 0.11 -16.90 24.64
C CYS A 351 -1.07 -17.68 24.04
N LEU A 352 -1.90 -18.28 24.87
CA LEU A 352 -3.09 -19.02 24.43
C LEU A 352 -4.12 -18.08 23.78
N LYS A 353 -4.39 -16.90 24.36
CA LYS A 353 -5.24 -15.87 23.72
C LYS A 353 -4.70 -15.44 22.36
N ALA A 354 -3.38 -15.28 22.23
CA ALA A 354 -2.73 -14.96 20.96
C ALA A 354 -2.95 -16.08 19.93
N LEU A 355 -2.81 -17.34 20.34
CA LEU A 355 -3.03 -18.51 19.50
C LEU A 355 -4.51 -18.71 19.12
N ASP A 356 -5.44 -18.34 19.96
CA ASP A 356 -6.88 -18.35 19.65
C ASP A 356 -7.20 -17.36 18.51
N SER A 357 -6.47 -16.23 18.46
CA SER A 357 -6.60 -15.20 17.41
C SER A 357 -5.79 -15.54 16.15
N ASN A 358 -4.61 -16.17 16.31
CA ASN A 358 -3.73 -16.58 15.21
C ASN A 358 -3.08 -17.95 15.49
N PRO A 359 -3.76 -19.07 15.13
CA PRO A 359 -3.24 -20.42 15.37
C PRO A 359 -1.94 -20.77 14.65
N ASN A 360 -1.60 -20.02 13.61
CA ASN A 360 -0.44 -20.27 12.77
C ASN A 360 0.82 -19.49 13.19
N ASN A 361 0.79 -18.81 14.33
CA ASN A 361 1.95 -18.10 14.89
C ASN A 361 2.77 -19.06 15.77
N GLY A 362 4.01 -19.33 15.41
CA GLY A 362 4.91 -20.21 16.17
C GLY A 362 5.50 -19.56 17.42
N ALA A 363 5.61 -18.23 17.47
CA ALA A 363 6.28 -17.51 18.56
C ALA A 363 5.68 -17.74 19.96
N PRO A 364 4.32 -17.78 20.14
CA PRO A 364 3.73 -18.12 21.44
C PRO A 364 4.08 -19.54 21.90
N TYR A 365 4.16 -20.52 20.99
CA TYR A 365 4.58 -21.87 21.35
C TYR A 365 6.05 -21.92 21.80
N LEU A 366 6.95 -21.18 21.14
CA LEU A 366 8.33 -21.06 21.57
C LEU A 366 8.43 -20.46 22.97
N LEU A 367 7.64 -19.43 23.25
CA LEU A 367 7.62 -18.79 24.56
C LEU A 367 7.10 -19.74 25.65
N ILE A 368 6.01 -20.49 25.38
CA ILE A 368 5.48 -21.50 26.30
C ILE A 368 6.54 -22.56 26.62
N GLY A 369 7.23 -23.09 25.61
CA GLY A 369 8.30 -24.07 25.82
C GLY A 369 9.45 -23.53 26.68
N LYS A 370 9.86 -22.27 26.43
CA LYS A 370 10.87 -21.58 27.24
C LYS A 370 10.45 -21.44 28.72
N MET A 371 9.17 -21.09 28.98
CA MET A 371 8.63 -20.99 30.34
C MET A 371 8.65 -22.33 31.07
N TYR A 372 8.28 -23.42 30.37
CA TYR A 372 8.32 -24.76 30.97
C TYR A 372 9.74 -25.13 31.35
N ALA A 373 10.70 -24.92 30.45
CA ALA A 373 12.10 -25.22 30.71
C ALA A 373 12.65 -24.36 31.88
N ALA A 374 12.31 -23.08 31.94
CA ALA A 374 12.77 -22.18 33.00
C ALA A 374 12.26 -22.58 34.40
N THR A 375 11.09 -23.24 34.49
CA THR A 375 10.45 -23.61 35.78
C THR A 375 10.66 -25.07 36.19
N ALA A 376 11.38 -25.84 35.40
CA ALA A 376 11.62 -27.26 35.65
C ALA A 376 12.10 -27.56 37.10
N GLY A 377 13.06 -26.71 37.57
CA GLY A 377 13.60 -26.85 38.92
C GLY A 377 12.64 -26.53 40.06
N SER A 378 11.67 -25.62 39.82
CA SER A 378 10.69 -25.26 40.84
C SER A 378 9.48 -26.24 40.90
N ILE A 379 9.22 -26.93 39.77
CA ILE A 379 8.12 -27.93 39.71
C ILE A 379 8.50 -29.24 40.42
N TYR A 380 9.74 -29.68 40.27
CA TYR A 380 10.28 -30.89 40.87
C TYR A 380 11.58 -30.59 41.58
N PRO A 381 11.57 -29.90 42.75
CA PRO A 381 12.78 -29.45 43.42
C PRO A 381 13.61 -30.64 43.92
N ASP A 382 12.96 -31.71 44.37
CA ASP A 382 13.59 -32.87 45.03
C ASP A 382 13.78 -34.07 44.09
N ASP A 383 13.33 -33.99 42.83
CA ASP A 383 13.45 -35.08 41.88
C ASP A 383 14.21 -34.67 40.62
N ALA A 384 15.48 -35.06 40.55
CA ALA A 384 16.36 -34.70 39.46
C ALA A 384 15.97 -35.32 38.12
N VAL A 385 15.24 -36.43 38.09
CA VAL A 385 14.78 -37.12 36.89
C VAL A 385 13.52 -36.48 36.37
N LEU A 386 12.49 -36.31 37.23
CA LEU A 386 11.24 -35.60 36.84
C LEU A 386 11.52 -34.13 36.43
N LYS A 387 12.45 -33.47 37.10
CA LYS A 387 12.91 -32.14 36.68
C LYS A 387 13.31 -32.11 35.20
N ARG A 388 14.08 -33.12 34.75
CA ARG A 388 14.50 -33.21 33.33
C ARG A 388 13.39 -33.72 32.43
N ALA A 389 12.41 -34.46 32.94
CA ALA A 389 11.23 -34.88 32.21
C ALA A 389 10.34 -33.66 31.78
N VAL A 390 10.42 -32.52 32.49
CA VAL A 390 9.74 -31.26 32.07
C VAL A 390 10.16 -30.83 30.68
N TYR A 391 11.42 -31.10 30.28
CA TYR A 391 11.91 -30.73 28.94
C TYR A 391 11.20 -31.50 27.82
N TYR A 392 10.55 -32.65 28.07
CA TYR A 392 9.70 -33.29 27.07
C TYR A 392 8.54 -32.39 26.66
N ALA A 393 7.85 -31.78 27.62
CA ALA A 393 6.75 -30.86 27.34
C ALA A 393 7.24 -29.57 26.68
N ALA A 394 8.42 -29.07 27.06
CA ALA A 394 9.03 -27.92 26.42
C ALA A 394 9.35 -28.21 24.94
N VAL A 395 9.96 -29.36 24.64
CA VAL A 395 10.27 -29.79 23.27
C VAL A 395 9.02 -30.01 22.44
N ASP A 396 7.93 -30.53 23.02
CA ASP A 396 6.63 -30.67 22.35
C ASP A 396 6.13 -29.30 21.84
N LYS A 397 6.32 -28.24 22.63
CA LYS A 397 5.95 -26.86 22.21
C LYS A 397 6.84 -26.34 21.08
N PHE A 398 8.14 -26.59 21.13
CA PHE A 398 9.04 -26.20 20.04
C PHE A 398 8.77 -26.97 18.74
N GLU A 399 8.45 -28.29 18.84
CA GLU A 399 8.02 -29.06 17.68
C GLU A 399 6.69 -28.51 17.10
N LYS A 400 5.75 -28.12 17.98
CA LYS A 400 4.50 -27.50 17.55
C LYS A 400 4.73 -26.14 16.86
N ALA A 401 5.64 -25.32 17.40
CA ALA A 401 5.99 -24.03 16.79
C ALA A 401 6.41 -24.18 15.34
N LYS A 402 7.39 -25.04 15.04
CA LYS A 402 7.87 -25.24 13.67
C LYS A 402 6.85 -25.94 12.76
N GLN A 403 5.92 -26.69 13.31
CA GLN A 403 4.84 -27.34 12.57
C GLN A 403 3.85 -26.33 12.02
N VAL A 404 3.50 -25.29 12.81
CA VAL A 404 2.50 -24.29 12.44
C VAL A 404 3.10 -23.09 11.72
N ASP A 405 4.39 -22.82 11.97
CA ASP A 405 5.07 -21.64 11.44
C ASP A 405 6.50 -21.99 11.02
N SER A 406 6.71 -22.10 9.72
CA SER A 406 8.02 -22.43 9.16
C SER A 406 9.08 -21.35 9.40
N SER A 407 8.68 -20.10 9.65
CA SER A 407 9.61 -19.01 9.98
C SER A 407 10.32 -19.20 11.32
N CYS A 408 9.70 -19.95 12.25
CA CYS A 408 10.25 -20.31 13.55
C CYS A 408 11.13 -21.60 13.52
N ALA A 409 11.30 -22.23 12.36
CA ALA A 409 11.91 -23.58 12.29
C ALA A 409 13.37 -23.60 12.76
N GLU A 410 14.16 -22.60 12.48
CA GLU A 410 15.55 -22.51 12.90
C GLU A 410 15.66 -22.36 14.41
N ASP A 411 14.94 -21.41 14.98
CA ASP A 411 14.91 -21.17 16.44
C ASP A 411 14.36 -22.41 17.19
N ALA A 412 13.28 -23.00 16.68
CA ALA A 412 12.69 -24.20 17.26
C ALA A 412 13.69 -25.37 17.26
N ASN A 413 14.39 -25.63 16.15
CA ASN A 413 15.39 -26.68 16.05
C ASN A 413 16.57 -26.45 17.00
N SER A 414 17.05 -25.23 17.13
CA SER A 414 18.10 -24.84 18.08
C SER A 414 17.68 -25.16 19.51
N LEU A 415 16.47 -24.77 19.91
CA LEU A 415 15.92 -25.04 21.23
C LEU A 415 15.69 -26.56 21.46
N ILE A 416 15.14 -27.26 20.47
CA ILE A 416 14.94 -28.72 20.55
C ILE A 416 16.27 -29.44 20.80
N ASN A 417 17.31 -29.11 20.04
CA ASN A 417 18.61 -29.74 20.18
C ASN A 417 19.24 -29.46 21.57
N SER A 418 19.13 -28.20 22.03
CA SER A 418 19.61 -27.79 23.34
C SER A 418 18.93 -28.56 24.47
N TYR A 419 17.59 -28.63 24.45
CA TYR A 419 16.85 -29.27 25.56
C TYR A 419 16.81 -30.79 25.50
N ARG A 420 16.91 -31.41 24.33
CA ARG A 420 17.04 -32.87 24.17
C ARG A 420 18.31 -33.41 24.85
N ALA A 421 19.39 -32.63 24.84
CA ALA A 421 20.63 -33.00 25.53
C ALA A 421 20.47 -33.16 27.06
N HIS A 422 19.40 -32.60 27.63
CA HIS A 422 19.09 -32.64 29.05
C HIS A 422 18.00 -33.68 29.42
N PHE A 423 17.54 -34.48 28.46
CA PHE A 423 16.54 -35.53 28.78
C PHE A 423 17.10 -36.57 29.77
N PRO A 424 16.27 -37.19 30.62
CA PRO A 424 16.68 -38.33 31.39
C PRO A 424 17.25 -39.42 30.48
N SER A 425 18.30 -40.10 30.95
CA SER A 425 18.88 -41.25 30.26
C SER A 425 17.92 -42.47 30.33
N THR A 426 18.15 -43.43 29.44
CA THR A 426 17.35 -44.66 29.44
C THR A 426 17.46 -45.42 30.77
N GLU A 427 18.61 -45.39 31.42
CA GLU A 427 18.88 -45.99 32.71
C GLU A 427 18.10 -45.30 33.84
N GLU A 428 18.12 -43.96 33.85
CA GLU A 428 17.35 -43.15 34.81
C GLU A 428 15.84 -43.34 34.65
N ILE A 429 15.35 -43.44 33.42
CA ILE A 429 13.92 -43.71 33.14
C ILE A 429 13.54 -45.10 33.69
N PHE A 430 14.38 -46.12 33.44
CA PHE A 430 14.15 -47.48 33.89
C PHE A 430 14.11 -47.61 35.42
N MET A 431 14.96 -46.85 36.10
CA MET A 431 15.05 -46.87 37.58
C MET A 431 13.98 -46.00 38.26
N HIS A 432 13.27 -45.19 37.54
CA HIS A 432 12.30 -44.25 38.10
C HIS A 432 10.89 -44.86 38.16
N PRO A 433 10.21 -44.87 39.34
CA PRO A 433 8.92 -45.56 39.49
C PRO A 433 7.80 -45.01 38.61
N ASP A 434 7.83 -43.73 38.31
CA ASP A 434 6.73 -43.03 37.58
C ASP A 434 7.04 -42.84 36.07
N LEU A 435 8.18 -43.31 35.57
CA LEU A 435 8.57 -43.15 34.18
C LEU A 435 8.66 -44.50 33.47
N GLU A 436 8.04 -44.60 32.31
CA GLU A 436 8.16 -45.74 31.40
C GLU A 436 8.30 -45.22 29.98
N LYS A 437 9.39 -45.60 29.28
CA LYS A 437 9.65 -45.17 27.94
C LYS A 437 8.49 -45.44 26.98
N GLY A 438 8.07 -44.42 26.23
CA GLY A 438 6.93 -44.50 25.31
C GLY A 438 5.56 -44.27 25.97
N LYS A 439 5.48 -44.25 27.29
CA LYS A 439 4.24 -43.94 28.02
C LYS A 439 4.04 -42.44 28.20
N ALA A 440 2.78 -42.09 28.38
CA ALA A 440 2.42 -40.70 28.67
C ALA A 440 2.64 -40.39 30.15
N ILE A 441 3.20 -39.19 30.38
CA ILE A 441 3.32 -38.58 31.70
C ILE A 441 2.62 -37.23 31.71
N THR A 442 2.05 -36.81 32.84
CA THR A 442 1.54 -35.44 33.04
C THR A 442 2.54 -34.68 33.88
N ILE A 443 3.10 -33.60 33.32
CA ILE A 443 3.98 -32.69 34.03
C ILE A 443 3.17 -31.93 35.07
N GLY A 444 3.64 -31.94 36.31
CA GLY A 444 2.94 -31.33 37.44
C GLY A 444 2.98 -29.80 37.49
N GLY A 445 2.58 -29.30 38.67
CA GLY A 445 2.60 -27.85 38.93
C GLY A 445 1.64 -27.06 38.02
N TRP A 446 2.03 -25.83 37.71
CA TRP A 446 1.28 -24.93 36.85
C TRP A 446 1.26 -25.34 35.36
N ILE A 447 2.16 -26.25 34.96
CA ILE A 447 2.27 -26.73 33.57
C ILE A 447 1.05 -27.59 33.23
N GLY A 448 0.82 -28.66 34.01
CA GLY A 448 -0.36 -29.51 33.88
C GLY A 448 -0.51 -30.19 32.51
N GLU A 449 0.56 -30.30 31.70
CA GLU A 449 0.48 -30.84 30.35
C GLU A 449 0.93 -32.29 30.26
N ARG A 450 0.27 -33.02 29.36
CA ARG A 450 0.60 -34.40 29.04
C ARG A 450 1.65 -34.44 27.93
N THR A 451 2.70 -35.22 28.16
CA THR A 451 3.79 -35.47 27.19
C THR A 451 4.12 -36.98 27.18
N THR A 452 5.07 -37.37 26.32
CA THR A 452 5.51 -38.79 26.23
C THR A 452 6.96 -38.88 26.70
N VAL A 453 7.22 -39.90 27.54
CA VAL A 453 8.59 -40.23 27.97
C VAL A 453 9.40 -40.76 26.79
N ARG A 454 10.59 -40.19 26.54
CA ARG A 454 11.42 -40.42 25.33
C ARG A 454 12.69 -41.15 25.65
#